data_c78a7486ebd03e6964653a0df7c56424
#
_entry.id   c78a7486ebd03e6964653a0df7c56424
#
_cell.length_a   1.000
_cell.length_b   1.000
_cell.length_c   1.000
_cell.angle_alpha   90.00
_cell.angle_beta   90.00
_cell.angle_gamma   90.00
#
_symmetry.space_group_name_H-M   'P 1'
#
loop_
_entity.id
_entity.type
_entity.pdbx_description
1 polymer ?
#
loop_
_entity_poly.entity_id
_entity_poly.type
_entity_poly.pdbx_seq_one_letter_code
_entity_poly.pdbx_strand_id
1 'polypeptide(L)'
;TLETDIFENETRISGMPTFHVDVTIPPGQTSGHLYIELSIAGGIHLGHGVMDLRYHEGGRECGQPCTVTGTVNAKMEMFALDVVIPAGNALELVVSQTNDDYIPSPVSSGYVTIGTNQNSVLTLPIIDREPNDLFMPPIWYDE
;
A
#
# COMPACT_ATOMS: atom_id res chain seq x y z
N THR A 1 -12.85 -2.31 0.26
CA THR A 1 -12.32 -1.62 1.45
C THR A 1 -12.04 -2.64 2.53
N LEU A 2 -10.90 -2.51 3.20
CA LEU A 2 -10.46 -3.29 4.34
C LEU A 2 -10.22 -2.32 5.50
N GLU A 3 -10.45 -2.76 6.73
CA GLU A 3 -10.28 -1.92 7.92
C GLU A 3 -9.49 -2.68 8.98
N THR A 4 -8.61 -1.98 9.70
CA THR A 4 -7.86 -2.55 10.83
C THR A 4 -8.73 -2.56 12.09
N ASP A 5 -8.25 -3.25 13.12
CA ASP A 5 -8.73 -3.02 14.47
C ASP A 5 -8.41 -1.58 14.93
N ILE A 6 -9.12 -1.12 15.94
CA ILE A 6 -8.91 0.19 16.55
C ILE A 6 -7.56 0.20 17.28
N PHE A 7 -6.78 1.25 17.08
CA PHE A 7 -5.58 1.50 17.87
C PHE A 7 -5.97 1.96 19.27
N GLU A 8 -5.65 1.17 20.28
CA GLU A 8 -5.96 1.51 21.69
C GLU A 8 -5.14 2.69 22.19
N ASN A 9 -3.94 2.85 21.68
CA ASN A 9 -3.03 3.94 22.03
C ASN A 9 -2.69 4.79 20.81
N GLU A 10 -2.26 6.03 21.08
CA GLU A 10 -1.67 6.87 20.05
C GLU A 10 -0.48 6.14 19.41
N THR A 11 -0.47 6.03 18.10
CA THR A 11 0.50 5.22 17.37
C THR A 11 1.16 6.04 16.27
N ARG A 12 2.47 6.11 16.24
CA ARG A 12 3.22 6.76 15.15
C ARG A 12 3.61 5.73 14.11
N ILE A 13 3.26 6.02 12.87
CA ILE A 13 3.66 5.26 11.68
C ILE A 13 4.67 6.13 10.92
N SER A 14 5.90 5.63 10.74
CA SER A 14 6.94 6.37 10.05
C SER A 14 7.77 5.43 9.16
N GLY A 15 7.66 5.62 7.85
CA GLY A 15 8.31 4.79 6.83
C GLY A 15 7.36 4.44 5.69
N MET A 16 7.66 3.37 4.98
CA MET A 16 6.87 2.89 3.84
C MET A 16 5.99 1.70 4.25
N PRO A 17 4.66 1.88 4.37
CA PRO A 17 3.75 0.76 4.52
C PRO A 17 3.83 -0.18 3.32
N THR A 18 3.65 -1.48 3.55
CA THR A 18 3.59 -2.46 2.47
C THR A 18 2.30 -3.28 2.57
N PHE A 19 1.73 -3.58 1.42
CA PHE A 19 0.55 -4.43 1.31
C PHE A 19 0.83 -5.62 0.42
N HIS A 20 0.76 -6.81 0.99
CA HIS A 20 0.80 -8.07 0.26
C HIS A 20 -0.62 -8.53 0.00
N VAL A 21 -0.91 -8.94 -1.23
CA VAL A 21 -2.25 -9.39 -1.61
C VAL A 21 -2.20 -10.40 -2.74
N ASP A 22 -3.00 -11.44 -2.64
CA ASP A 22 -3.23 -12.35 -3.75
C ASP A 22 -4.20 -11.71 -4.75
N VAL A 23 -3.78 -11.61 -6.00
CA VAL A 23 -4.56 -11.03 -7.08
C VAL A 23 -4.76 -12.07 -8.17
N THR A 24 -6.02 -12.34 -8.49
CA THR A 24 -6.38 -13.25 -9.58
C THR A 24 -6.78 -12.45 -10.82
N ILE A 25 -6.07 -12.69 -11.90
CA ILE A 25 -6.32 -12.08 -13.20
C ILE A 25 -7.30 -12.97 -13.97
N PRO A 26 -8.39 -12.42 -14.50
CA PRO A 26 -9.38 -13.18 -15.24
C PRO A 26 -8.79 -13.86 -16.49
N PRO A 27 -9.32 -15.01 -16.92
CA PRO A 27 -8.90 -15.63 -18.16
C PRO A 27 -9.00 -14.68 -19.36
N GLY A 28 -7.97 -14.69 -20.21
CA GLY A 28 -7.90 -13.81 -21.37
C GLY A 28 -7.35 -12.40 -21.13
N GLN A 29 -7.19 -12.02 -19.87
CA GLN A 29 -6.51 -10.80 -19.47
C GLN A 29 -5.06 -11.10 -19.09
N THR A 30 -4.12 -10.23 -19.43
CA THR A 30 -2.68 -10.47 -19.24
C THR A 30 -1.99 -9.37 -18.42
N SER A 31 -2.76 -8.44 -17.89
CA SER A 31 -2.26 -7.34 -17.06
C SER A 31 -3.37 -6.75 -16.19
N GLY A 32 -3.01 -5.86 -15.31
CA GLY A 32 -3.92 -5.07 -14.50
C GLY A 32 -3.16 -4.08 -13.67
N HIS A 33 -3.84 -3.05 -13.23
CA HIS A 33 -3.32 -2.09 -12.27
C HIS A 33 -4.02 -2.28 -10.92
N LEU A 34 -3.27 -2.08 -9.85
CA LEU A 34 -3.79 -1.89 -8.52
C LEU A 34 -3.39 -0.52 -8.00
N TYR A 35 -4.35 0.16 -7.44
CA TYR A 35 -4.18 1.37 -6.65
C TYR A 35 -4.64 1.07 -5.23
N ILE A 36 -3.85 1.49 -4.26
CA ILE A 36 -4.19 1.36 -2.85
C ILE A 36 -4.13 2.72 -2.19
N GLU A 37 -5.07 2.98 -1.31
CA GLU A 37 -5.15 4.20 -0.52
C GLU A 37 -5.32 3.84 0.94
N LEU A 38 -4.47 4.41 1.79
CA LEU A 38 -4.52 4.27 3.24
C LEU A 38 -5.03 5.56 3.86
N SER A 39 -6.06 5.44 4.67
CA SER A 39 -6.70 6.56 5.35
C SER A 39 -6.97 6.23 6.81
N ILE A 40 -7.14 7.25 7.66
CA ILE A 40 -7.85 7.05 8.93
C ILE A 40 -9.31 6.83 8.59
N ALA A 41 -9.93 5.81 9.20
CA ALA A 41 -11.35 5.53 8.99
C ALA A 41 -12.19 6.78 9.27
N GLY A 42 -13.01 7.16 8.29
CA GLY A 42 -13.77 8.41 8.34
C GLY A 42 -13.18 9.56 7.52
N GLY A 43 -12.06 9.36 6.80
CA GLY A 43 -11.75 10.18 5.65
C GLY A 43 -10.45 11.01 5.64
N ILE A 44 -9.53 10.81 6.58
CA ILE A 44 -8.22 11.47 6.49
C ILE A 44 -7.28 10.60 5.67
N HIS A 45 -6.96 11.03 4.46
CA HIS A 45 -5.99 10.38 3.59
C HIS A 45 -4.58 10.48 4.19
N LEU A 46 -3.88 9.35 4.24
CA LEU A 46 -2.52 9.25 4.78
C LEU A 46 -1.49 9.00 3.68
N GLY A 47 -1.78 8.11 2.77
CA GLY A 47 -0.85 7.74 1.72
C GLY A 47 -1.46 6.77 0.71
N HIS A 48 -0.74 6.51 -0.35
CA HIS A 48 -1.17 5.62 -1.40
C HIS A 48 0.00 4.88 -2.05
N GLY A 49 -0.34 3.90 -2.86
CA GLY A 49 0.58 3.18 -3.72
C GLY A 49 -0.10 2.71 -4.99
N VAL A 50 0.68 2.47 -6.01
CA VAL A 50 0.20 1.97 -7.30
C VAL A 50 1.12 0.89 -7.84
N MET A 51 0.55 -0.10 -8.49
CA MET A 51 1.32 -1.18 -9.14
C MET A 51 0.68 -1.58 -10.46
N ASP A 52 1.50 -1.68 -11.49
CA ASP A 52 1.18 -2.48 -12.66
C ASP A 52 1.56 -3.94 -12.35
N LEU A 53 0.59 -4.83 -12.38
CA LEU A 53 0.78 -6.24 -12.01
C LEU A 53 1.83 -6.96 -12.86
N ARG A 54 2.15 -6.45 -14.05
CA ARG A 54 3.25 -6.97 -14.88
C ARG A 54 4.62 -6.82 -14.20
N TYR A 55 4.72 -5.97 -13.19
CA TYR A 55 5.93 -5.70 -12.42
C TYR A 55 5.87 -6.20 -10.98
N HIS A 56 4.93 -7.10 -10.67
CA HIS A 56 4.72 -7.60 -9.30
C HIS A 56 5.98 -8.26 -8.67
N GLU A 57 6.91 -8.75 -9.48
CA GLU A 57 8.21 -9.29 -9.05
C GLU A 57 9.37 -8.28 -9.13
N GLY A 58 9.06 -6.99 -9.33
CA GLY A 58 10.06 -5.93 -9.42
C GLY A 58 10.57 -5.62 -10.83
N GLY A 59 10.09 -6.29 -11.85
CA GLY A 59 10.22 -5.94 -13.27
C GLY A 59 11.60 -6.08 -13.91
N ARG A 60 12.65 -6.37 -13.13
CA ARG A 60 14.01 -6.47 -13.66
C ARG A 60 14.36 -7.83 -14.28
N GLU A 61 13.73 -8.88 -13.79
CA GLU A 61 14.03 -10.25 -14.21
C GLU A 61 13.40 -10.60 -15.56
N CYS A 62 12.31 -9.96 -15.92
CA CYS A 62 11.62 -10.25 -17.18
C CYS A 62 12.16 -9.49 -18.39
N GLY A 63 13.01 -8.46 -18.24
CA GLY A 63 13.54 -7.61 -19.32
C GLY A 63 12.50 -6.90 -20.18
N GLN A 64 11.24 -7.25 -20.03
CA GLN A 64 10.02 -6.78 -20.67
C GLN A 64 8.89 -6.90 -19.64
N PRO A 65 7.80 -6.12 -19.75
CA PRO A 65 6.62 -6.34 -18.94
C PRO A 65 6.13 -7.77 -19.07
N CYS A 66 6.09 -8.50 -17.97
CA CYS A 66 5.68 -9.90 -17.99
C CYS A 66 4.18 -10.01 -18.31
N THR A 67 3.79 -11.03 -19.07
CA THR A 67 2.40 -11.43 -19.14
C THR A 67 2.01 -12.07 -17.81
N VAL A 68 1.01 -11.52 -17.14
CA VAL A 68 0.52 -12.02 -15.85
C VAL A 68 -0.80 -12.75 -16.06
N THR A 69 -0.87 -13.99 -15.63
CA THR A 69 -2.06 -14.83 -15.71
C THR A 69 -2.28 -15.59 -14.42
N GLY A 70 -3.55 -15.91 -14.12
CA GLY A 70 -3.90 -16.64 -12.91
C GLY A 70 -3.75 -15.81 -11.65
N THR A 71 -3.37 -16.46 -10.54
CA THR A 71 -3.21 -15.80 -9.26
C THR A 71 -1.73 -15.48 -8.99
N VAL A 72 -1.45 -14.23 -8.65
CA VAL A 72 -0.12 -13.75 -8.25
C VAL A 72 -0.20 -13.09 -6.88
N ASN A 73 0.87 -13.21 -6.11
CA ASN A 73 1.02 -12.46 -4.87
C ASN A 73 1.73 -11.14 -5.17
N ALA A 74 1.00 -10.05 -5.07
CA ALA A 74 1.52 -8.72 -5.31
C ALA A 74 2.01 -8.10 -4.01
N LYS A 75 3.25 -7.59 -4.00
CA LYS A 75 3.79 -6.79 -2.91
C LYS A 75 3.79 -5.33 -3.36
N MET A 76 2.94 -4.54 -2.74
CA MET A 76 2.82 -3.12 -3.02
C MET A 76 3.48 -2.30 -1.91
N GLU A 77 4.38 -1.41 -2.29
CA GLU A 77 4.94 -0.41 -1.38
C GLU A 77 4.20 0.90 -1.56
N MET A 78 3.77 1.50 -0.45
CA MET A 78 3.20 2.85 -0.46
C MET A 78 4.31 3.88 -0.35
N PHE A 79 4.00 5.12 -0.71
CA PHE A 79 4.91 6.23 -0.42
C PHE A 79 5.18 6.34 1.08
N ALA A 80 6.39 6.77 1.41
CA ALA A 80 6.78 6.97 2.80
C ALA A 80 5.89 8.02 3.46
N LEU A 81 5.47 7.73 4.68
CA LEU A 81 4.67 8.63 5.49
C LEU A 81 5.24 8.74 6.91
N ASP A 82 4.90 9.81 7.59
CA ASP A 82 5.21 10.03 9.00
C ASP A 82 3.98 10.68 9.63
N VAL A 83 3.18 9.88 10.30
CA VAL A 83 1.89 10.30 10.85
C VAL A 83 1.67 9.73 12.24
N VAL A 84 0.88 10.43 13.02
CA VAL A 84 0.41 9.96 14.33
C VAL A 84 -1.07 9.64 14.21
N ILE A 85 -1.42 8.40 14.52
CA ILE A 85 -2.81 7.93 14.58
C ILE A 85 -3.28 8.12 16.02
N PRO A 86 -4.29 8.96 16.27
CA PRO A 86 -4.81 9.13 17.62
C PRO A 86 -5.45 7.85 18.15
N ALA A 87 -5.39 7.62 19.44
CA ALA A 87 -6.08 6.51 20.09
C ALA A 87 -7.58 6.50 19.72
N GLY A 88 -8.17 5.33 19.60
CA GLY A 88 -9.57 5.17 19.25
C GLY A 88 -9.89 5.21 17.74
N ASN A 89 -8.89 5.34 16.89
CA ASN A 89 -9.07 5.33 15.44
C ASN A 89 -8.62 4.00 14.83
N ALA A 90 -9.24 3.64 13.69
CA ALA A 90 -8.82 2.55 12.82
C ALA A 90 -8.23 3.11 11.52
N LEU A 91 -7.51 2.28 10.79
CA LEU A 91 -7.09 2.58 9.42
C LEU A 91 -7.99 1.87 8.43
N GLU A 92 -8.27 2.55 7.35
CA GLU A 92 -9.00 2.03 6.20
C GLU A 92 -8.05 1.90 5.00
N LEU A 93 -8.05 0.74 4.36
CA LEU A 93 -7.34 0.49 3.11
C LEU A 93 -8.34 0.28 1.98
N VAL A 94 -8.34 1.17 1.02
CA VAL A 94 -9.12 1.05 -0.21
C VAL A 94 -8.23 0.47 -1.29
N VAL A 95 -8.69 -0.59 -1.95
CA VAL A 95 -8.02 -1.19 -3.10
C VAL A 95 -8.91 -1.04 -4.32
N SER A 96 -8.36 -0.46 -5.38
CA SER A 96 -9.09 -0.22 -6.63
C SER A 96 -8.19 -0.48 -7.83
N GLN A 97 -8.78 -0.52 -9.03
CA GLN A 97 -8.03 -0.65 -10.28
C GLN A 97 -7.80 0.68 -10.98
N THR A 98 -8.53 1.70 -10.58
CA THR A 98 -8.48 3.04 -11.17
C THR A 98 -8.48 4.09 -10.08
N ASN A 99 -7.83 5.18 -10.37
CA ASN A 99 -7.84 6.40 -9.57
C ASN A 99 -7.71 7.58 -10.50
N ASP A 100 -8.27 8.72 -10.13
CA ASP A 100 -8.26 9.93 -10.94
C ASP A 100 -6.84 10.51 -11.15
N ASP A 101 -5.91 10.17 -10.26
CA ASP A 101 -4.52 10.64 -10.30
C ASP A 101 -3.62 9.81 -11.22
N TYR A 102 -4.07 8.63 -11.68
CA TYR A 102 -3.25 7.70 -12.47
C TYR A 102 -3.92 7.33 -13.79
N ILE A 103 -3.11 7.26 -14.84
CA ILE A 103 -3.56 6.81 -16.15
C ILE A 103 -3.96 5.33 -16.07
N PRO A 104 -5.19 4.97 -16.45
CA PRO A 104 -5.62 3.58 -16.47
C PRO A 104 -4.74 2.76 -17.42
N SER A 105 -4.54 1.47 -17.10
CA SER A 105 -3.84 0.57 -18.02
C SER A 105 -4.61 0.47 -19.36
N PRO A 106 -3.97 0.74 -20.49
CA PRO A 106 -4.63 0.63 -21.79
C PRO A 106 -4.95 -0.81 -22.16
N VAL A 107 -4.48 -1.79 -21.40
CA VAL A 107 -4.55 -3.22 -21.70
C VAL A 107 -5.54 -3.95 -20.79
N SER A 108 -6.04 -3.33 -19.72
CA SER A 108 -6.98 -3.97 -18.81
C SER A 108 -8.42 -3.62 -19.17
N SER A 109 -9.16 -4.60 -19.66
CA SER A 109 -10.60 -4.48 -19.94
C SER A 109 -11.48 -5.19 -18.93
N GLY A 110 -10.92 -5.78 -17.88
CA GLY A 110 -11.64 -6.60 -16.92
C GLY A 110 -11.27 -6.29 -15.46
N TYR A 111 -12.04 -6.86 -14.55
CA TYR A 111 -11.81 -6.75 -13.12
C TYR A 111 -10.87 -7.84 -12.64
N VAL A 112 -9.89 -7.48 -11.80
CA VAL A 112 -9.11 -8.47 -11.05
C VAL A 112 -9.87 -8.82 -9.77
N THR A 113 -9.65 -10.04 -9.29
CA THR A 113 -10.19 -10.49 -8.01
C THR A 113 -9.09 -10.40 -6.95
N ILE A 114 -9.40 -9.79 -5.82
CA ILE A 114 -8.49 -9.65 -4.69
C ILE A 114 -8.85 -10.72 -3.66
N GLY A 115 -7.85 -11.53 -3.28
CA GLY A 115 -7.98 -12.49 -2.19
C GLY A 115 -7.95 -11.78 -0.84
N THR A 116 -8.97 -12.00 -0.03
CA THR A 116 -9.02 -11.54 1.37
C THR A 116 -8.77 -12.73 2.30
N ASN A 117 -7.59 -13.32 2.19
CA ASN A 117 -7.18 -14.48 2.97
C ASN A 117 -5.98 -14.13 3.86
N GLN A 118 -5.43 -15.13 4.55
CA GLN A 118 -4.25 -14.95 5.41
C GLN A 118 -2.99 -14.45 4.69
N ASN A 119 -2.97 -14.46 3.35
CA ASN A 119 -1.87 -13.92 2.53
C ASN A 119 -2.05 -12.42 2.23
N SER A 120 -3.20 -11.84 2.59
CA SER A 120 -3.45 -10.41 2.44
C SER A 120 -3.04 -9.70 3.72
N VAL A 121 -1.84 -9.11 3.72
CA VAL A 121 -1.19 -8.55 4.91
C VAL A 121 -0.78 -7.11 4.66
N LEU A 122 -1.30 -6.20 5.49
CA LEU A 122 -0.81 -4.83 5.59
C LEU A 122 0.27 -4.77 6.68
N THR A 123 1.47 -4.36 6.30
CA THR A 123 2.59 -4.16 7.23
C THR A 123 2.81 -2.66 7.42
N LEU A 124 2.76 -2.22 8.68
CA LEU A 124 2.93 -0.82 9.05
C LEU A 124 4.26 -0.64 9.79
N PRO A 125 5.09 0.34 9.40
CA PRO A 125 6.31 0.68 10.12
C PRO A 125 5.97 1.51 11.37
N ILE A 126 5.63 0.83 12.47
CA ILE A 126 5.30 1.48 13.74
C ILE A 126 6.59 1.82 14.48
N ILE A 127 6.68 3.06 14.94
CA ILE A 127 7.75 3.52 15.83
C ILE A 127 7.21 3.59 17.23
N ASP A 128 7.73 2.73 18.09
CA ASP A 128 7.54 2.79 19.53
C ASP A 128 8.63 3.71 20.10
N ARG A 129 8.29 4.99 20.30
CA ARG A 129 9.16 5.96 20.94
C ARG A 129 8.57 6.31 22.29
N GLU A 130 9.38 6.16 23.33
CA GLU A 130 9.08 6.77 24.62
C GLU A 130 8.85 8.28 24.45
N PRO A 131 7.87 8.87 25.15
CA PRO A 131 7.52 10.30 25.01
C PRO A 131 8.68 11.27 25.26
N ASN A 132 9.79 10.77 25.81
CA ASN A 132 10.97 11.55 26.19
C ASN A 132 12.16 11.37 25.23
N ASP A 133 12.02 10.63 24.15
CA ASP A 133 13.03 10.65 23.10
C ASP A 133 13.04 12.04 22.46
N LEU A 134 13.85 12.90 23.04
CA LEU A 134 14.11 14.24 22.52
C LEU A 134 14.53 14.08 21.05
N PHE A 135 13.73 14.64 20.18
CA PHE A 135 14.11 14.88 18.80
C PHE A 135 15.36 15.75 18.86
N MET A 136 16.53 15.16 18.67
CA MET A 136 17.71 15.97 18.40
C MET A 136 17.50 16.58 17.02
N PRO A 137 17.33 17.90 16.91
CA PRO A 137 17.31 18.52 15.59
C PRO A 137 18.61 18.14 14.88
N PRO A 138 18.60 17.97 13.56
CA PRO A 138 19.83 17.74 12.82
C PRO A 138 20.81 18.85 13.19
N ILE A 139 22.02 18.45 13.61
CA ILE A 139 23.08 19.39 13.85
C ILE A 139 23.49 19.97 12.50
N TRP A 140 23.04 21.17 12.19
CA TRP A 140 23.53 21.93 11.06
C TRP A 140 24.95 22.36 11.44
N TYR A 141 25.93 21.81 10.76
CA TYR A 141 27.28 22.38 10.80
C TYR A 141 27.24 23.64 9.93
N ASP A 142 27.24 24.80 10.56
CA ASP A 142 27.61 26.03 9.87
C ASP A 142 29.07 25.90 9.45
N GLU A 143 29.32 25.88 8.14
CA GLU A 143 30.66 26.06 7.59
C GLU A 143 31.09 27.54 7.68
#